data_0e0f356cfbb9d7e1ce42a4813c16109d
#
_entry.id   0e0f356cfbb9d7e1ce42a4813c16109d
#
_cell.length_a   1.000
_cell.length_b   1.000
_cell.length_c   1.000
_cell.angle_alpha   90.00
_cell.angle_beta   90.00
_cell.angle_gamma   90.00
#
_symmetry.space_group_name_H-M   'P 1'
#
loop_
_entity.id
_entity.type
_entity.pdbx_description
1 polymer ?
#
loop_
_entity_poly.entity_id
_entity_poly.type
_entity_poly.pdbx_seq_one_letter_code
_entity_poly.pdbx_strand_id
1 'polypeptide(L)'
;RDVAPSRGLGDVYKRQDENGMNIRGVYERSDAKVRLNEGLERFKGFIGEEFDTKVMIEENGVKYYVDVQDGQKTGFFLDQKYNRKAIWKICPGAKVLDCFTHTGSFALNAGMAGAASVLGVDASELGVEQARENAKLNGLEDRVSFVCRDVFELLPELEKKGEKFDFVILDPPAFTKSRSSIKNAVKGYREINLRAMKLVKDGGYLATCSCSHFMDTELFTKTIGEAARNVHKRLRQIEFRTQAPDHPVLWASDSSLYLKFYIFQVVDEK
;
A
#
# COMPACT_ATOMS: atom_id res chain seq x y z
N ARG A 1 -21.63 -17.68 -8.37
CA ARG A 1 -22.95 -17.99 -8.95
C ARG A 1 -23.63 -16.69 -9.31
N ASP A 2 -23.83 -16.52 -10.57
CA ASP A 2 -24.78 -15.69 -11.32
C ASP A 2 -25.54 -14.64 -10.51
N VAL A 3 -24.89 -13.55 -10.27
CA VAL A 3 -25.63 -12.33 -9.99
C VAL A 3 -25.84 -11.68 -11.35
N ALA A 4 -27.06 -11.75 -11.86
CA ALA A 4 -27.43 -10.99 -13.03
C ALA A 4 -26.97 -9.53 -12.83
N PRO A 5 -26.46 -8.83 -13.84
CA PRO A 5 -25.98 -7.44 -13.72
C PRO A 5 -26.99 -6.50 -13.05
N SER A 6 -28.28 -6.77 -13.22
CA SER A 6 -29.37 -6.04 -12.57
C SER A 6 -29.47 -6.21 -11.05
N ARG A 7 -28.93 -7.30 -10.47
CA ARG A 7 -28.96 -7.50 -9.01
C ARG A 7 -27.95 -6.64 -8.27
N GLY A 8 -26.78 -6.44 -8.84
CA GLY A 8 -25.75 -5.59 -8.22
C GLY A 8 -26.21 -4.14 -8.08
N LEU A 9 -26.88 -3.60 -9.11
CA LEU A 9 -27.44 -2.25 -9.07
C LEU A 9 -28.60 -2.13 -8.07
N GLY A 10 -29.52 -3.10 -8.09
CA GLY A 10 -30.63 -3.13 -7.14
C GLY A 10 -30.16 -3.13 -5.70
N ASP A 11 -29.08 -3.87 -5.38
CA ASP A 11 -28.48 -3.89 -4.05
C ASP A 11 -27.81 -2.56 -3.69
N VAL A 12 -27.19 -1.86 -4.65
CA VAL A 12 -26.60 -0.53 -4.43
C VAL A 12 -27.67 0.49 -4.12
N TYR A 13 -28.73 0.59 -4.93
CA TYR A 13 -29.84 1.51 -4.70
C TYR A 13 -30.59 1.20 -3.41
N LYS A 14 -30.82 -0.07 -3.11
CA LYS A 14 -31.45 -0.49 -1.86
C LYS A 14 -30.65 -0.07 -0.64
N ARG A 15 -29.33 -0.25 -0.66
CA ARG A 15 -28.43 0.20 0.42
C ARG A 15 -28.38 1.72 0.54
N GLN A 16 -28.49 2.44 -0.57
CA GLN A 16 -28.63 3.89 -0.59
C GLN A 16 -29.86 4.33 0.19
N ASP A 17 -31.02 3.74 -0.13
CA ASP A 17 -32.29 4.06 0.51
C ASP A 17 -32.29 3.67 1.99
N GLU A 18 -31.82 2.46 2.30
CA GLU A 18 -31.78 1.93 3.68
C GLU A 18 -30.82 2.70 4.61
N ASN A 19 -29.74 3.31 4.09
CA ASN A 19 -28.71 3.97 4.88
C ASN A 19 -28.66 5.49 4.67
N GLY A 20 -29.55 6.07 3.89
CA GLY A 20 -29.59 7.49 3.58
C GLY A 20 -28.33 7.98 2.83
N MET A 21 -27.61 7.09 2.14
CA MET A 21 -26.43 7.43 1.37
C MET A 21 -26.84 8.04 0.02
N ASN A 22 -26.25 9.17 -0.34
CA ASN A 22 -26.39 9.74 -1.67
C ASN A 22 -25.28 9.21 -2.58
N ILE A 23 -25.58 8.20 -3.41
CA ILE A 23 -24.63 7.62 -4.36
C ILE A 23 -24.62 8.47 -5.62
N ARG A 24 -23.47 9.05 -5.95
CA ARG A 24 -23.27 9.93 -7.10
C ARG A 24 -23.30 9.17 -8.42
N GLY A 25 -22.81 7.94 -8.45
CA GLY A 25 -22.77 7.08 -9.63
C GLY A 25 -22.05 5.78 -9.39
N VAL A 26 -22.11 4.88 -10.35
CA VAL A 26 -21.48 3.56 -10.30
C VAL A 26 -20.65 3.35 -11.56
N TYR A 27 -19.37 2.98 -11.36
CA TYR A 27 -18.46 2.62 -12.43
C TYR A 27 -18.06 1.16 -12.29
N GLU A 28 -18.39 0.33 -13.28
CA GLU A 28 -18.05 -1.10 -13.27
C GLU A 28 -16.64 -1.32 -13.80
N ARG A 29 -15.84 -2.10 -13.06
CA ARG A 29 -14.49 -2.54 -13.42
C ARG A 29 -14.41 -4.06 -13.43
N SER A 30 -15.10 -4.67 -14.40
CA SER A 30 -15.11 -6.11 -14.66
C SER A 30 -14.14 -6.48 -15.80
N ASP A 31 -12.96 -5.85 -15.82
CA ASP A 31 -11.97 -5.99 -16.88
C ASP A 31 -10.82 -6.96 -16.55
N ALA A 32 -10.90 -7.70 -15.45
CA ALA A 32 -9.91 -8.68 -15.04
C ALA A 32 -9.83 -9.87 -16.04
N LYS A 33 -8.60 -10.25 -16.43
CA LYS A 33 -8.36 -11.36 -17.40
C LYS A 33 -8.94 -12.70 -16.95
N VAL A 34 -9.02 -12.95 -15.64
CA VAL A 34 -9.56 -14.20 -15.07
C VAL A 34 -11.00 -14.44 -15.48
N ARG A 35 -11.79 -13.41 -15.77
CA ARG A 35 -13.17 -13.55 -16.24
C ARG A 35 -13.28 -14.38 -17.53
N LEU A 36 -12.31 -14.26 -18.44
CA LEU A 36 -12.27 -15.03 -19.69
C LEU A 36 -12.14 -16.53 -19.42
N ASN A 37 -11.47 -16.93 -18.33
CA ASN A 37 -11.34 -18.34 -17.94
C ASN A 37 -12.66 -18.94 -17.43
N GLU A 38 -13.58 -18.06 -17.02
CA GLU A 38 -14.92 -18.43 -16.55
C GLU A 38 -16.01 -18.23 -17.64
N GLY A 39 -15.60 -17.93 -18.88
CA GLY A 39 -16.51 -17.68 -20.00
C GLY A 39 -17.28 -16.35 -19.89
N LEU A 40 -16.80 -15.43 -19.06
CA LEU A 40 -17.40 -14.11 -18.85
C LEU A 40 -16.68 -13.05 -19.68
N GLU A 41 -17.44 -12.17 -20.31
CA GLU A 41 -16.87 -11.02 -21.03
C GLU A 41 -16.25 -10.00 -20.07
N ARG A 42 -15.21 -9.31 -20.57
CA ARG A 42 -14.61 -8.17 -19.87
C ARG A 42 -15.42 -6.92 -20.15
N PHE A 43 -15.72 -6.18 -19.10
CA PHE A 43 -16.46 -4.93 -19.19
C PHE A 43 -15.84 -3.85 -18.31
N LYS A 44 -15.88 -2.61 -18.78
CA LYS A 44 -15.49 -1.41 -18.04
C LYS A 44 -16.40 -0.26 -18.52
N GLY A 45 -17.11 0.41 -17.61
CA GLY A 45 -18.01 1.49 -17.98
C GLY A 45 -18.93 1.95 -16.87
N PHE A 46 -19.67 3.01 -17.15
CA PHE A 46 -20.68 3.54 -16.25
C PHE A 46 -21.91 2.64 -16.21
N ILE A 47 -22.52 2.56 -15.04
CA ILE A 47 -23.83 1.97 -14.85
C ILE A 47 -24.76 3.10 -14.40
N GLY A 48 -25.69 3.49 -15.27
CA GLY A 48 -26.52 4.67 -15.10
C GLY A 48 -25.87 5.94 -15.64
N GLU A 49 -25.98 7.03 -14.91
CA GLU A 49 -25.47 8.33 -15.33
C GLU A 49 -23.93 8.42 -15.24
N GLU A 50 -23.33 9.11 -16.20
CA GLU A 50 -21.89 9.38 -16.20
C GLU A 50 -21.54 10.45 -15.15
N PHE A 51 -20.37 10.35 -14.58
CA PHE A 51 -19.82 11.32 -13.64
C PHE A 51 -18.30 11.50 -13.85
N ASP A 52 -17.72 12.54 -13.27
CA ASP A 52 -16.27 12.74 -13.27
C ASP A 52 -15.61 11.63 -12.47
N THR A 53 -14.80 10.79 -13.16
CA THR A 53 -14.14 9.62 -12.59
C THR A 53 -12.96 9.96 -11.68
N LYS A 54 -12.42 11.20 -11.76
CA LYS A 54 -11.42 11.71 -10.83
C LYS A 54 -12.15 12.32 -9.62
N VAL A 55 -12.31 11.54 -8.58
CA VAL A 55 -13.04 11.91 -7.36
C VAL A 55 -12.09 12.21 -6.21
N MET A 56 -12.45 13.16 -5.37
CA MET A 56 -11.76 13.42 -4.12
C MET A 56 -12.33 12.53 -3.02
N ILE A 57 -11.43 11.84 -2.31
CA ILE A 57 -11.76 11.09 -1.09
C ILE A 57 -10.96 11.65 0.08
N GLU A 58 -11.42 11.37 1.30
CA GLU A 58 -10.68 11.67 2.53
C GLU A 58 -10.56 10.42 3.39
N GLU A 59 -9.35 10.14 3.85
CA GLU A 59 -9.03 9.04 4.74
C GLU A 59 -8.05 9.49 5.81
N ASN A 60 -8.36 9.27 7.08
CA ASN A 60 -7.53 9.71 8.22
C ASN A 60 -7.29 11.22 8.28
N GLY A 61 -8.13 12.06 7.67
CA GLY A 61 -7.93 13.50 7.53
C GLY A 61 -6.97 13.87 6.39
N VAL A 62 -6.55 12.92 5.58
CA VAL A 62 -5.74 13.13 4.36
C VAL A 62 -6.63 13.04 3.14
N LYS A 63 -6.53 14.02 2.25
CA LYS A 63 -7.31 14.10 1.01
C LYS A 63 -6.53 13.51 -0.15
N TYR A 64 -7.23 12.81 -1.04
CA TYR A 64 -6.67 12.22 -2.25
C TYR A 64 -7.57 12.43 -3.44
N TYR A 65 -7.00 12.72 -4.59
CA TYR A 65 -7.67 12.45 -5.85
C TYR A 65 -7.49 10.99 -6.22
N VAL A 66 -8.60 10.35 -6.58
CA VAL A 66 -8.66 8.94 -6.97
C VAL A 66 -9.34 8.85 -8.31
N ASP A 67 -8.74 8.18 -9.27
CA ASP A 67 -9.37 7.89 -10.55
C ASP A 67 -10.00 6.48 -10.51
N VAL A 68 -11.33 6.44 -10.48
CA VAL A 68 -12.06 5.17 -10.42
C VAL A 68 -12.10 4.43 -11.75
N GLN A 69 -11.81 5.14 -12.87
CA GLN A 69 -11.75 4.57 -14.21
C GLN A 69 -10.38 3.98 -14.54
N ASP A 70 -9.30 4.75 -14.34
CA ASP A 70 -7.97 4.40 -14.82
C ASP A 70 -6.97 4.14 -13.67
N GLY A 71 -7.36 4.45 -12.45
CA GLY A 71 -6.57 4.15 -11.27
C GLY A 71 -6.31 2.65 -11.07
N GLN A 72 -5.24 2.31 -10.38
CA GLN A 72 -4.86 0.94 -10.11
C GLN A 72 -5.95 0.22 -9.27
N LYS A 73 -6.30 -1.01 -9.61
CA LYS A 73 -7.47 -1.74 -9.06
C LYS A 73 -8.76 -0.92 -9.19
N THR A 74 -9.33 -0.48 -8.06
CA THR A 74 -10.52 0.37 -7.99
C THR A 74 -10.20 1.84 -7.75
N GLY A 75 -8.93 2.22 -7.93
CA GLY A 75 -8.42 3.59 -7.80
C GLY A 75 -7.65 3.86 -6.50
N PHE A 76 -7.94 3.14 -5.41
CA PHE A 76 -7.28 3.30 -4.13
C PHE A 76 -7.24 1.99 -3.32
N PHE A 77 -6.28 1.86 -2.40
CA PHE A 77 -6.09 0.66 -1.58
C PHE A 77 -6.70 0.87 -0.18
N LEU A 78 -8.02 0.70 -0.06
CA LEU A 78 -8.76 0.91 1.19
C LEU A 78 -8.38 -0.07 2.30
N ASP A 79 -7.88 -1.25 1.94
CA ASP A 79 -7.44 -2.31 2.86
C ASP A 79 -6.30 -1.88 3.79
N GLN A 80 -5.50 -0.87 3.41
CA GLN A 80 -4.36 -0.34 4.17
C GLN A 80 -4.71 0.85 5.09
N LYS A 81 -5.95 1.32 5.14
CA LYS A 81 -6.30 2.59 5.81
C LYS A 81 -5.88 2.67 7.28
N TYR A 82 -6.04 1.59 8.03
CA TYR A 82 -5.63 1.56 9.43
C TYR A 82 -4.13 1.32 9.62
N ASN A 83 -3.47 0.71 8.64
CA ASN A 83 -2.02 0.57 8.61
C ASN A 83 -1.37 1.93 8.35
N ARG A 84 -1.94 2.73 7.44
CA ARG A 84 -1.54 4.13 7.24
C ARG A 84 -1.73 4.97 8.52
N LYS A 85 -2.82 4.76 9.27
CA LYS A 85 -3.02 5.44 10.55
C LYS A 85 -2.05 4.98 11.64
N ALA A 86 -1.64 3.70 11.62
CA ALA A 86 -0.75 3.15 12.64
C ALA A 86 0.64 3.81 12.68
N ILE A 87 1.14 4.32 11.54
CA ILE A 87 2.44 4.99 11.49
C ILE A 87 2.45 6.37 12.16
N TRP A 88 1.31 6.99 12.40
CA TRP A 88 1.21 8.38 12.84
C TRP A 88 1.97 8.67 14.13
N LYS A 89 2.01 7.73 15.07
CA LYS A 89 2.72 7.89 16.36
C LYS A 89 4.25 7.84 16.25
N ILE A 90 4.78 7.41 15.09
CA ILE A 90 6.22 7.27 14.84
C ILE A 90 6.74 8.46 14.01
N CYS A 91 5.89 9.10 13.24
CA CYS A 91 6.27 10.10 12.25
C CYS A 91 6.66 11.49 12.79
N PRO A 92 6.17 12.01 13.96
CA PRO A 92 6.48 13.37 14.39
C PRO A 92 7.99 13.64 14.44
N GLY A 93 8.44 14.65 13.67
CA GLY A 93 9.86 15.04 13.57
C GLY A 93 10.77 14.08 12.79
N ALA A 94 10.25 12.97 12.28
CA ALA A 94 11.03 11.94 11.60
C ALA A 94 11.40 12.33 10.15
N LYS A 95 12.60 11.90 9.70
CA LYS A 95 12.97 11.80 8.29
C LYS A 95 12.50 10.42 7.77
N VAL A 96 11.56 10.42 6.84
CA VAL A 96 10.84 9.22 6.37
C VAL A 96 11.18 8.91 4.92
N LEU A 97 11.36 7.62 4.60
CA LEU A 97 11.43 7.09 3.24
C LEU A 97 10.25 6.14 3.02
N ASP A 98 9.41 6.45 2.04
CA ASP A 98 8.25 5.63 1.64
C ASP A 98 8.50 4.99 0.28
N CYS A 99 8.79 3.70 0.26
CA CYS A 99 9.08 2.92 -0.94
C CYS A 99 7.82 2.25 -1.47
N PHE A 100 7.64 2.30 -2.80
CA PHE A 100 6.44 1.86 -3.50
C PHE A 100 5.23 2.74 -3.11
N THR A 101 5.46 4.04 -3.08
CA THR A 101 4.52 5.04 -2.54
C THR A 101 3.20 5.14 -3.34
N HIS A 102 3.18 4.61 -4.58
CA HIS A 102 2.04 4.68 -5.49
C HIS A 102 1.57 6.15 -5.66
N THR A 103 0.36 6.48 -5.21
CA THR A 103 -0.18 7.85 -5.24
C THR A 103 0.11 8.65 -3.96
N GLY A 104 1.12 8.24 -3.19
CA GLY A 104 1.62 8.94 -2.01
C GLY A 104 0.90 8.59 -0.71
N SER A 105 0.15 7.50 -0.63
CA SER A 105 -0.78 7.29 0.49
C SER A 105 -0.09 7.15 1.85
N PHE A 106 1.01 6.42 1.99
CA PHE A 106 1.80 6.35 3.23
C PHE A 106 2.60 7.63 3.46
N ALA A 107 3.25 8.17 2.40
CA ALA A 107 4.04 9.40 2.49
C ALA A 107 3.22 10.59 2.99
N LEU A 108 1.99 10.76 2.50
CA LEU A 108 1.10 11.84 2.91
C LEU A 108 0.59 11.66 4.34
N ASN A 109 0.30 10.41 4.76
CA ASN A 109 -0.01 10.12 6.16
C ASN A 109 1.18 10.45 7.09
N ALA A 110 2.42 10.16 6.67
CA ALA A 110 3.61 10.53 7.43
C ALA A 110 3.78 12.05 7.50
N GLY A 111 3.58 12.77 6.40
CA GLY A 111 3.63 14.24 6.35
C GLY A 111 2.56 14.88 7.23
N MET A 112 1.31 14.41 7.15
CA MET A 112 0.19 14.89 7.96
C MET A 112 0.40 14.61 9.44
N ALA A 113 1.06 13.51 9.78
CA ALA A 113 1.42 13.16 11.17
C ALA A 113 2.61 13.98 11.72
N GLY A 114 3.17 14.92 10.97
CA GLY A 114 4.22 15.84 11.42
C GLY A 114 5.64 15.33 11.17
N ALA A 115 5.88 14.48 10.18
CA ALA A 115 7.24 14.15 9.74
C ALA A 115 7.99 15.44 9.34
N ALA A 116 9.29 15.51 9.67
CA ALA A 116 10.13 16.64 9.29
C ALA A 116 10.37 16.67 7.79
N SER A 117 10.59 15.51 7.18
CA SER A 117 10.69 15.34 5.73
C SER A 117 10.29 13.94 5.31
N VAL A 118 9.67 13.81 4.15
CA VAL A 118 9.28 12.54 3.56
C VAL A 118 9.73 12.48 2.11
N LEU A 119 10.37 11.39 1.73
CA LEU A 119 10.67 11.04 0.35
C LEU A 119 9.83 9.83 -0.06
N GLY A 120 8.87 10.02 -0.95
CA GLY A 120 8.11 8.94 -1.59
C GLY A 120 8.77 8.50 -2.90
N VAL A 121 8.83 7.20 -3.13
CA VAL A 121 9.48 6.60 -4.29
C VAL A 121 8.57 5.60 -4.96
N ASP A 122 8.36 5.72 -6.25
CA ASP A 122 7.66 4.75 -7.09
C ASP A 122 8.26 4.71 -8.49
N ALA A 123 8.11 3.58 -9.17
CA ALA A 123 8.56 3.42 -10.55
C ALA A 123 7.54 3.95 -11.58
N SER A 124 6.30 4.26 -11.15
CA SER A 124 5.24 4.78 -11.99
C SER A 124 5.27 6.30 -12.04
N GLU A 125 5.59 6.89 -13.20
CA GLU A 125 5.54 8.35 -13.38
C GLU A 125 4.13 8.89 -13.09
N LEU A 126 3.07 8.24 -13.61
CA LEU A 126 1.69 8.64 -13.36
C LEU A 126 1.34 8.60 -11.87
N GLY A 127 1.82 7.56 -11.15
CA GLY A 127 1.63 7.46 -9.69
C GLY A 127 2.31 8.60 -8.95
N VAL A 128 3.54 8.93 -9.33
CA VAL A 128 4.34 10.01 -8.74
C VAL A 128 3.73 11.39 -9.03
N GLU A 129 3.24 11.63 -10.24
CA GLU A 129 2.52 12.87 -10.58
C GLU A 129 1.26 13.04 -9.73
N GLN A 130 0.45 11.97 -9.61
CA GLN A 130 -0.74 11.96 -8.76
C GLN A 130 -0.38 12.18 -7.28
N ALA A 131 0.75 11.60 -6.81
CA ALA A 131 1.24 11.80 -5.45
C ALA A 131 1.61 13.27 -5.18
N ARG A 132 2.25 13.95 -6.15
CA ARG A 132 2.54 15.39 -6.08
C ARG A 132 1.28 16.24 -6.03
N GLU A 133 0.26 15.92 -6.86
CA GLU A 133 -1.04 16.59 -6.79
C GLU A 133 -1.70 16.40 -5.42
N ASN A 134 -1.65 15.19 -4.89
CA ASN A 134 -2.18 14.88 -3.56
C ASN A 134 -1.41 15.62 -2.44
N ALA A 135 -0.09 15.82 -2.57
CA ALA A 135 0.67 16.63 -1.63
C ALA A 135 0.18 18.10 -1.63
N LYS A 136 -0.03 18.69 -2.80
CA LYS A 136 -0.59 20.05 -2.94
C LYS A 136 -1.98 20.16 -2.33
N LEU A 137 -2.84 19.16 -2.58
CA LEU A 137 -4.20 19.12 -2.04
C LEU A 137 -4.23 19.19 -0.51
N ASN A 138 -3.15 18.70 0.15
CA ASN A 138 -3.00 18.67 1.60
C ASN A 138 -2.06 19.77 2.15
N GLY A 139 -1.46 20.63 1.30
CA GLY A 139 -0.50 21.64 1.73
C GLY A 139 0.79 21.04 2.31
N LEU A 140 1.26 19.94 1.73
CA LEU A 140 2.41 19.18 2.22
C LEU A 140 3.65 19.25 1.32
N GLU A 141 3.64 20.07 0.24
CA GLU A 141 4.71 20.14 -0.75
C GLU A 141 6.07 20.51 -0.16
N ASP A 142 6.08 21.29 0.91
CA ASP A 142 7.31 21.74 1.56
C ASP A 142 8.05 20.63 2.32
N ARG A 143 7.36 19.55 2.67
CA ARG A 143 7.91 18.47 3.50
C ARG A 143 7.80 17.08 2.90
N VAL A 144 6.93 16.88 1.91
CA VAL A 144 6.73 15.60 1.22
C VAL A 144 7.11 15.76 -0.24
N SER A 145 8.15 15.06 -0.66
CA SER A 145 8.65 15.05 -2.03
C SER A 145 8.54 13.65 -2.64
N PHE A 146 8.48 13.58 -3.97
CA PHE A 146 8.33 12.33 -4.69
C PHE A 146 9.31 12.23 -5.85
N VAL A 147 9.86 11.02 -6.06
CA VAL A 147 10.75 10.71 -7.17
C VAL A 147 10.29 9.46 -7.91
N CYS A 148 10.32 9.52 -9.24
CA CYS A 148 10.06 8.35 -10.09
C CYS A 148 11.36 7.57 -10.27
N ARG A 149 11.53 6.48 -9.51
CA ARG A 149 12.71 5.62 -9.53
C ARG A 149 12.34 4.18 -9.15
N ASP A 150 13.12 3.24 -9.66
CA ASP A 150 13.08 1.87 -9.18
C ASP A 150 13.67 1.77 -7.78
N VAL A 151 12.90 1.22 -6.82
CA VAL A 151 13.30 1.05 -5.43
C VAL A 151 14.53 0.13 -5.31
N PHE A 152 14.62 -0.92 -6.14
CA PHE A 152 15.77 -1.85 -6.11
C PHE A 152 17.09 -1.18 -6.55
N GLU A 153 17.01 -0.14 -7.36
CA GLU A 153 18.18 0.67 -7.76
C GLU A 153 18.48 1.77 -6.76
N LEU A 154 17.43 2.44 -6.27
CA LEU A 154 17.60 3.61 -5.39
C LEU A 154 18.12 3.24 -4.01
N LEU A 155 17.63 2.16 -3.37
CA LEU A 155 18.07 1.79 -2.03
C LEU A 155 19.60 1.56 -1.93
N PRO A 156 20.25 0.84 -2.87
CA PRO A 156 21.74 0.74 -2.89
C PRO A 156 22.44 2.08 -3.10
N GLU A 157 21.88 3.01 -3.89
CA GLU A 157 22.46 4.33 -4.09
C GLU A 157 22.42 5.16 -2.81
N LEU A 158 21.29 5.15 -2.10
CA LEU A 158 21.16 5.85 -0.81
C LEU A 158 22.12 5.26 0.24
N GLU A 159 22.29 3.94 0.26
CA GLU A 159 23.26 3.27 1.12
C GLU A 159 24.70 3.75 0.83
N LYS A 160 25.09 3.82 -0.46
CA LYS A 160 26.42 4.32 -0.86
C LYS A 160 26.66 5.78 -0.49
N LYS A 161 25.61 6.60 -0.48
CA LYS A 161 25.65 8.01 -0.07
C LYS A 161 25.66 8.19 1.45
N GLY A 162 25.55 7.11 2.22
CA GLY A 162 25.47 7.16 3.68
C GLY A 162 24.18 7.75 4.22
N GLU A 163 23.11 7.79 3.40
CA GLU A 163 21.82 8.30 3.82
C GLU A 163 21.22 7.46 4.93
N LYS A 164 20.58 8.12 5.89
CA LYS A 164 19.88 7.49 7.01
C LYS A 164 18.50 8.14 7.24
N PHE A 165 17.56 7.30 7.63
CA PHE A 165 16.19 7.68 7.91
C PHE A 165 15.79 7.24 9.31
N ASP A 166 14.90 8.01 9.93
CA ASP A 166 14.29 7.63 11.21
C ASP A 166 13.25 6.55 11.02
N PHE A 167 12.61 6.56 9.84
CA PHE A 167 11.58 5.60 9.50
C PHE A 167 11.61 5.26 8.00
N VAL A 168 11.59 3.97 7.67
CA VAL A 168 11.46 3.46 6.29
C VAL A 168 10.18 2.65 6.19
N ILE A 169 9.42 2.85 5.12
CA ILE A 169 8.17 2.15 4.82
C ILE A 169 8.35 1.38 3.51
N LEU A 170 7.96 0.10 3.51
CA LEU A 170 7.99 -0.79 2.36
C LEU A 170 6.59 -1.35 2.12
N ASP A 171 5.88 -0.86 1.11
CA ASP A 171 4.58 -1.37 0.65
C ASP A 171 4.66 -1.90 -0.80
N PRO A 172 5.46 -2.95 -1.05
CA PRO A 172 5.70 -3.44 -2.40
C PRO A 172 4.46 -4.09 -3.00
N PRO A 173 4.35 -4.11 -4.33
CA PRO A 173 3.36 -4.94 -5.00
C PRO A 173 3.59 -6.42 -4.67
N ALA A 174 2.57 -7.26 -4.88
CA ALA A 174 2.71 -8.70 -4.69
C ALA A 174 3.79 -9.27 -5.63
N PHE A 175 4.93 -9.66 -5.07
CA PHE A 175 6.04 -10.24 -5.84
C PHE A 175 5.76 -11.66 -6.32
N THR A 176 4.69 -12.30 -5.81
CA THR A 176 4.24 -13.59 -6.32
C THR A 176 2.73 -13.63 -6.50
N LYS A 177 2.32 -14.22 -7.63
CA LYS A 177 0.91 -14.50 -7.98
C LYS A 177 0.67 -16.00 -8.17
N SER A 178 1.70 -16.83 -7.94
CA SER A 178 1.62 -18.29 -8.09
C SER A 178 2.61 -19.00 -7.17
N ARG A 179 2.35 -20.27 -6.88
CA ARG A 179 3.26 -21.10 -6.06
C ARG A 179 4.64 -21.24 -6.69
N SER A 180 4.73 -21.30 -8.02
CA SER A 180 6.00 -21.43 -8.74
C SER A 180 6.94 -20.24 -8.58
N SER A 181 6.41 -19.05 -8.30
CA SER A 181 7.19 -17.81 -8.14
C SER A 181 7.54 -17.46 -6.69
N ILE A 182 7.17 -18.28 -5.69
CA ILE A 182 7.44 -18.02 -4.27
C ILE A 182 8.93 -17.81 -4.00
N LYS A 183 9.82 -18.65 -4.56
CA LYS A 183 11.29 -18.52 -4.35
C LYS A 183 11.82 -17.15 -4.79
N ASN A 184 11.33 -16.64 -5.91
CA ASN A 184 11.72 -15.32 -6.41
C ASN A 184 11.15 -14.20 -5.54
N ALA A 185 9.91 -14.35 -5.07
CA ALA A 185 9.30 -13.41 -4.14
C ALA A 185 10.08 -13.31 -2.82
N VAL A 186 10.48 -14.45 -2.23
CA VAL A 186 11.33 -14.49 -1.02
C VAL A 186 12.62 -13.72 -1.23
N LYS A 187 13.29 -13.89 -2.40
CA LYS A 187 14.49 -13.12 -2.72
C LYS A 187 14.22 -11.61 -2.78
N GLY A 188 13.14 -11.20 -3.46
CA GLY A 188 12.76 -9.80 -3.57
C GLY A 188 12.43 -9.17 -2.21
N TYR A 189 11.57 -9.81 -1.41
CA TYR A 189 11.24 -9.33 -0.05
C TYR A 189 12.48 -9.26 0.85
N ARG A 190 13.35 -10.28 0.80
CA ARG A 190 14.60 -10.28 1.57
C ARG A 190 15.49 -9.11 1.18
N GLU A 191 15.69 -8.88 -0.12
CA GLU A 191 16.56 -7.81 -0.63
C GLU A 191 16.07 -6.43 -0.19
N ILE A 192 14.81 -6.08 -0.42
CA ILE A 192 14.30 -4.75 -0.05
C ILE A 192 14.32 -4.53 1.46
N ASN A 193 13.98 -5.54 2.26
CA ASN A 193 14.02 -5.44 3.72
C ASN A 193 15.45 -5.28 4.24
N LEU A 194 16.41 -6.04 3.69
CA LEU A 194 17.83 -5.93 4.00
C LEU A 194 18.35 -4.51 3.72
N ARG A 195 18.08 -3.97 2.53
CA ARG A 195 18.50 -2.62 2.13
C ARG A 195 17.84 -1.55 3.00
N ALA A 196 16.53 -1.67 3.25
CA ALA A 196 15.82 -0.75 4.12
C ALA A 196 16.42 -0.70 5.53
N MET A 197 16.70 -1.86 6.14
CA MET A 197 17.30 -1.92 7.48
C MET A 197 18.67 -1.24 7.55
N LYS A 198 19.47 -1.27 6.47
CA LYS A 198 20.74 -0.54 6.40
C LYS A 198 20.55 0.97 6.36
N LEU A 199 19.42 1.45 5.83
CA LEU A 199 19.08 2.87 5.77
C LEU A 199 18.41 3.39 7.05
N VAL A 200 17.87 2.52 7.90
CA VAL A 200 17.30 2.91 9.18
C VAL A 200 18.41 3.24 10.18
N LYS A 201 18.28 4.37 10.90
CA LYS A 201 19.12 4.72 12.03
C LYS A 201 19.02 3.68 13.15
N ASP A 202 20.03 3.53 13.98
CA ASP A 202 19.92 2.71 15.20
C ASP A 202 18.79 3.24 16.09
N GLY A 203 17.89 2.34 16.50
CA GLY A 203 16.67 2.71 17.26
C GLY A 203 15.52 3.26 16.40
N GLY A 204 15.73 3.47 15.10
CA GLY A 204 14.70 3.89 14.16
C GLY A 204 13.71 2.78 13.81
N TYR A 205 12.81 3.03 12.85
CA TYR A 205 11.70 2.14 12.57
C TYR A 205 11.66 1.66 11.12
N LEU A 206 11.10 0.47 10.93
CA LEU A 206 10.79 -0.13 9.63
C LEU A 206 9.33 -0.59 9.65
N ALA A 207 8.52 -0.05 8.72
CA ALA A 207 7.25 -0.68 8.37
C ALA A 207 7.45 -1.50 7.10
N THR A 208 6.96 -2.74 7.08
CA THR A 208 7.09 -3.61 5.91
C THR A 208 5.87 -4.47 5.76
N CYS A 209 5.40 -4.63 4.53
CA CYS A 209 4.22 -5.43 4.25
C CYS A 209 4.36 -6.36 3.04
N SER A 210 3.46 -7.32 3.01
CA SER A 210 3.21 -8.19 1.87
C SER A 210 1.71 -8.35 1.68
N CYS A 211 1.24 -8.03 0.47
CA CYS A 211 -0.14 -8.26 0.05
C CYS A 211 -0.30 -9.57 -0.74
N SER A 212 0.69 -10.45 -0.75
CA SER A 212 0.63 -11.72 -1.47
C SER A 212 0.06 -12.83 -0.58
N HIS A 213 -0.98 -13.49 -1.07
CA HIS A 213 -1.52 -14.71 -0.45
C HIS A 213 -0.46 -15.82 -0.34
N PHE A 214 0.39 -16.00 -1.35
CA PHE A 214 1.42 -17.04 -1.37
C PHE A 214 2.64 -16.75 -0.48
N MET A 215 2.72 -15.57 0.09
CA MET A 215 3.68 -15.18 1.12
C MET A 215 2.93 -15.15 2.45
N ASP A 216 2.72 -16.34 3.05
CA ASP A 216 2.06 -16.43 4.34
C ASP A 216 2.84 -15.73 5.47
N THR A 217 2.25 -15.66 6.64
CA THR A 217 2.82 -14.93 7.78
C THR A 217 4.14 -15.55 8.23
N GLU A 218 4.23 -16.88 8.27
CA GLU A 218 5.44 -17.59 8.72
C GLU A 218 6.60 -17.37 7.76
N LEU A 219 6.36 -17.56 6.46
CA LEU A 219 7.38 -17.36 5.42
C LEU A 219 7.84 -15.90 5.36
N PHE A 220 6.91 -14.94 5.48
CA PHE A 220 7.25 -13.52 5.47
C PHE A 220 8.10 -13.15 6.68
N THR A 221 7.71 -13.58 7.89
CA THR A 221 8.46 -13.33 9.13
C THR A 221 9.86 -13.95 9.07
N LYS A 222 9.97 -15.20 8.59
CA LYS A 222 11.25 -15.87 8.38
C LYS A 222 12.13 -15.07 7.42
N THR A 223 11.58 -14.61 6.30
CA THR A 223 12.30 -13.84 5.29
C THR A 223 12.85 -12.52 5.85
N ILE A 224 12.04 -11.78 6.64
CA ILE A 224 12.47 -10.54 7.30
C ILE A 224 13.56 -10.84 8.34
N GLY A 225 13.39 -11.89 9.15
CA GLY A 225 14.37 -12.29 10.15
C GLY A 225 15.73 -12.69 9.53
N GLU A 226 15.72 -13.36 8.37
CA GLU A 226 16.94 -13.64 7.61
C GLU A 226 17.61 -12.36 7.10
N ALA A 227 16.81 -11.42 6.58
CA ALA A 227 17.32 -10.12 6.14
C ALA A 227 18.01 -9.36 7.29
N ALA A 228 17.40 -9.35 8.48
CA ALA A 228 17.93 -8.68 9.66
C ALA A 228 19.28 -9.29 10.11
N ARG A 229 19.36 -10.63 10.20
CA ARG A 229 20.62 -11.32 10.53
C ARG A 229 21.73 -10.99 9.55
N ASN A 230 21.43 -10.92 8.26
CA ASN A 230 22.42 -10.62 7.22
C ASN A 230 23.03 -9.22 7.31
N VAL A 231 22.40 -8.31 8.03
CA VAL A 231 22.87 -6.92 8.23
C VAL A 231 23.16 -6.60 9.70
N HIS A 232 23.24 -7.62 10.55
CA HIS A 232 23.54 -7.48 11.99
C HIS A 232 22.59 -6.51 12.70
N LYS A 233 21.29 -6.64 12.41
CA LYS A 233 20.23 -5.86 13.06
C LYS A 233 19.33 -6.76 13.88
N ARG A 234 18.85 -6.25 15.00
CA ARG A 234 17.78 -6.84 15.81
C ARG A 234 16.49 -6.09 15.58
N LEU A 235 15.41 -6.83 15.44
CA LEU A 235 14.08 -6.29 15.24
C LEU A 235 13.24 -6.47 16.50
N ARG A 236 12.66 -5.37 16.99
CA ARG A 236 11.65 -5.40 18.06
C ARG A 236 10.30 -5.14 17.41
N GLN A 237 9.42 -6.14 17.39
CA GLN A 237 8.08 -5.97 16.82
C GLN A 237 7.28 -5.00 17.69
N ILE A 238 6.80 -3.93 17.07
CA ILE A 238 5.94 -2.91 17.68
C ILE A 238 4.49 -3.21 17.37
N GLU A 239 4.19 -3.52 16.09
CA GLU A 239 2.84 -3.88 15.65
C GLU A 239 2.87 -5.00 14.61
N PHE A 240 1.80 -5.79 14.63
CA PHE A 240 1.40 -6.67 13.53
C PHE A 240 -0.06 -6.37 13.20
N ARG A 241 -0.34 -6.14 11.94
CA ARG A 241 -1.68 -5.78 11.45
C ARG A 241 -1.97 -6.52 10.15
N THR A 242 -3.25 -6.64 9.83
CA THR A 242 -3.75 -7.21 8.59
C THR A 242 -4.55 -6.17 7.81
N GLN A 243 -5.33 -6.60 6.83
CA GLN A 243 -6.24 -5.74 6.08
C GLN A 243 -7.33 -5.15 6.98
N ALA A 244 -7.86 -4.00 6.55
CA ALA A 244 -8.95 -3.33 7.24
C ALA A 244 -10.24 -4.19 7.30
N PRO A 245 -11.11 -4.00 8.30
CA PRO A 245 -12.32 -4.84 8.50
C PRO A 245 -13.33 -4.84 7.35
N ASP A 246 -13.29 -3.83 6.48
CA ASP A 246 -14.07 -3.81 5.23
C ASP A 246 -13.53 -4.77 4.15
N HIS A 247 -12.39 -5.42 4.43
CA HIS A 247 -11.82 -6.54 3.69
C HIS A 247 -11.76 -7.76 4.64
N PRO A 248 -12.90 -8.39 4.95
CA PRO A 248 -12.99 -9.36 6.02
C PRO A 248 -12.17 -10.62 5.75
N VAL A 249 -11.56 -11.16 6.80
CA VAL A 249 -10.93 -12.48 6.78
C VAL A 249 -12.01 -13.55 7.01
N LEU A 250 -12.16 -14.44 6.05
CA LEU A 250 -13.10 -15.56 6.14
C LEU A 250 -12.41 -16.78 6.77
N TRP A 251 -12.84 -17.19 7.95
CA TRP A 251 -12.23 -18.31 8.67
C TRP A 251 -12.30 -19.66 7.93
N ALA A 252 -13.22 -19.79 6.98
CA ALA A 252 -13.33 -20.96 6.11
C ALA A 252 -12.38 -20.92 4.89
N SER A 253 -11.58 -19.86 4.74
CA SER A 253 -10.73 -19.66 3.56
C SER A 253 -9.42 -18.97 3.91
N ASP A 254 -8.33 -19.74 3.95
CA ASP A 254 -6.98 -19.22 4.21
C ASP A 254 -6.55 -18.14 3.21
N SER A 255 -7.12 -18.15 2.00
CA SER A 255 -6.81 -17.18 0.95
C SER A 255 -7.31 -15.76 1.25
N SER A 256 -8.23 -15.61 2.19
CA SER A 256 -8.79 -14.31 2.55
C SER A 256 -7.85 -13.47 3.44
N LEU A 257 -6.90 -14.08 4.15
CA LEU A 257 -5.83 -13.38 4.88
C LEU A 257 -4.65 -13.14 3.94
N TYR A 258 -4.63 -12.02 3.25
CA TYR A 258 -3.59 -11.73 2.26
C TYR A 258 -2.61 -10.63 2.66
N LEU A 259 -3.00 -9.70 3.55
CA LEU A 259 -2.18 -8.58 3.95
C LEU A 259 -1.49 -8.84 5.29
N LYS A 260 -0.18 -8.75 5.31
CA LYS A 260 0.68 -8.76 6.51
C LYS A 260 1.42 -7.45 6.56
N PHE A 261 1.22 -6.68 7.62
CA PHE A 261 1.88 -5.40 7.86
C PHE A 261 2.55 -5.44 9.23
N TYR A 262 3.85 -5.19 9.27
CA TYR A 262 4.65 -5.13 10.48
C TYR A 262 5.24 -3.75 10.67
N ILE A 263 5.32 -3.30 11.91
CA ILE A 263 6.19 -2.21 12.33
C ILE A 263 7.23 -2.78 13.29
N PHE A 264 8.50 -2.58 12.98
CA PHE A 264 9.63 -2.94 13.82
C PHE A 264 10.42 -1.72 14.24
N GLN A 265 10.92 -1.71 15.48
CA GLN A 265 12.07 -0.92 15.84
C GLN A 265 13.33 -1.70 15.43
N VAL A 266 14.24 -1.02 14.73
CA VAL A 266 15.49 -1.59 14.22
C VAL A 266 16.64 -1.15 15.11
N VAL A 267 17.40 -2.09 15.68
CA VAL A 267 18.52 -1.82 16.59
C VAL A 267 19.77 -2.52 16.09
N ASP A 268 20.91 -1.87 16.23
CA ASP A 268 22.19 -2.48 15.88
C ASP A 268 22.49 -3.66 16.81
N GLU A 269 23.03 -4.73 16.25
CA GLU A 269 23.54 -5.85 17.04
C GLU A 269 24.89 -5.46 17.60
N LYS A 270 24.98 -5.38 18.94
CA LYS A 270 26.23 -5.08 19.66
C LYS A 270 27.03 -6.35 19.82
#